data_83a8b2d9046de0abad7b3023592406bc
#
_entry.id   83a8b2d9046de0abad7b3023592406bc
#
_cell.length_a   1.000
_cell.length_b   1.000
_cell.length_c   1.000
_cell.angle_alpha   90.00
_cell.angle_beta   90.00
_cell.angle_gamma   90.00
#
_symmetry.space_group_name_H-M   'P 1'
#
loop_
_entity.id
_entity.type
_entity.pdbx_description
1 polymer ?
#
loop_
_entity_poly.entity_id
_entity_poly.type
_entity_poly.pdbx_seq_one_letter_code
_entity_poly.pdbx_strand_id
1 'polypeptide(L)' 'MVGFRLKSISDSEAVYCYYPENDMDAEGVVSYNRSTGARSVVSVAPGDEYLSYSSHLFNRLDEFNESGVFEDGGYVAWY' A
#
# COMPACT_ATOMS: atom_id res chain seq x y z
N MET A 1 -7.04 -9.96 4.52
CA MET A 1 -5.90 -9.12 4.90
C MET A 1 -5.04 -8.76 3.69
N VAL A 2 -4.20 -7.74 3.81
CA VAL A 2 -3.24 -7.39 2.77
C VAL A 2 -1.87 -7.18 3.40
N GLY A 3 -0.85 -7.86 2.86
CA GLY A 3 0.53 -7.63 3.25
C GLY A 3 1.13 -6.50 2.43
N PHE A 4 2.15 -5.83 2.93
CA PHE A 4 2.81 -4.76 2.20
C PHE A 4 4.28 -4.66 2.56
N ARG A 5 5.05 -4.11 1.63
CA ARG A 5 6.49 -3.88 1.82
C ARG A 5 6.90 -2.61 1.08
N LEU A 6 7.64 -1.74 1.76
CA LEU A 6 8.14 -0.50 1.18
C LEU A 6 9.12 -0.82 0.06
N LYS A 7 8.85 -0.30 -1.13
CA LYS A 7 9.73 -0.47 -2.29
C LYS A 7 10.68 0.71 -2.44
N SER A 8 10.17 1.93 -2.30
CA SER A 8 10.97 3.14 -2.36
C SER A 8 10.24 4.28 -1.67
N ILE A 9 11.00 5.26 -1.19
CA ILE A 9 10.43 6.44 -0.55
C ILE A 9 11.32 7.65 -0.84
N SER A 10 10.66 8.77 -1.12
CA SER A 10 11.30 10.08 -1.26
C SER A 10 10.51 11.09 -0.43
N ASP A 11 10.91 12.36 -0.46
CA ASP A 11 10.19 13.41 0.27
C ASP A 11 8.75 13.60 -0.24
N SER A 12 8.49 13.26 -1.50
CA SER A 12 7.19 13.47 -2.13
C SER A 12 6.38 12.21 -2.35
N GLU A 13 7.00 11.02 -2.36
CA GLU A 13 6.32 9.81 -2.78
C GLU A 13 6.78 8.58 -1.97
N ALA A 14 5.83 7.72 -1.62
CA ALA A 14 6.10 6.39 -1.07
C ALA A 14 5.52 5.36 -2.03
N VAL A 15 6.30 4.34 -2.37
CA VAL A 15 5.89 3.25 -3.25
C VAL A 15 5.96 1.95 -2.47
N TYR A 16 4.86 1.21 -2.49
CA TYR A 16 4.74 -0.06 -1.77
C TYR A 16 4.39 -1.19 -2.72
N CYS A 17 4.98 -2.35 -2.48
CA CYS A 17 4.46 -3.61 -3.00
C CYS A 17 3.37 -4.08 -2.06
N TYR A 18 2.30 -4.70 -2.59
CA TYR A 18 1.24 -5.21 -1.74
C TYR A 18 0.81 -6.62 -2.19
N TYR A 19 0.28 -7.38 -1.24
CA TYR A 19 0.04 -8.81 -1.41
C TYR A 19 -1.31 -9.18 -0.81
N PRO A 20 -2.39 -9.32 -1.64
CA PRO A 20 -3.68 -9.79 -1.13
C PRO A 20 -3.51 -11.11 -0.36
N GLU A 21 -4.16 -11.19 0.81
CA GLU A 21 -4.07 -12.35 1.72
C GLU A 21 -2.63 -12.74 2.07
N ASN A 22 -1.70 -11.77 1.98
CA ASN A 22 -0.28 -11.98 2.24
C ASN A 22 0.36 -13.04 1.34
N ASP A 23 -0.21 -13.24 0.15
CA ASP A 23 0.31 -14.17 -0.86
C ASP A 23 1.43 -13.48 -1.64
N MET A 24 2.67 -13.90 -1.38
CA MET A 24 3.84 -13.27 -1.98
C MET A 24 3.96 -13.51 -3.49
N ASP A 25 3.18 -14.46 -4.03
CA ASP A 25 3.12 -14.70 -5.48
C ASP A 25 2.13 -13.77 -6.18
N ALA A 26 1.31 -13.04 -5.43
CA ALA A 26 0.28 -12.15 -5.95
C ALA A 26 0.64 -10.69 -5.67
N GLU A 27 1.74 -10.22 -6.27
CA GLU A 27 2.26 -8.88 -5.99
C GLU A 27 1.60 -7.79 -6.84
N GLY A 28 1.22 -6.70 -6.19
CA GLY A 28 0.85 -5.46 -6.85
C GLY A 28 1.75 -4.33 -6.37
N VAL A 29 1.57 -3.15 -6.95
CA VAL A 29 2.36 -1.95 -6.62
C VAL A 29 1.43 -0.76 -6.50
N VAL A 30 1.57 0.01 -5.43
CA VAL A 30 0.85 1.26 -5.22
C VAL A 30 1.81 2.41 -5.02
N SER A 31 1.36 3.61 -5.35
CA SER A 31 2.11 4.85 -5.17
C SER A 31 1.26 5.82 -4.35
N TYR A 32 1.89 6.53 -3.43
CA TYR A 32 1.23 7.46 -2.52
C TYR A 32 2.00 8.78 -2.49
N ASN A 33 1.28 9.88 -2.79
CA ASN A 33 1.87 11.21 -2.74
C ASN A 33 1.84 11.73 -1.30
N ARG A 34 3.01 11.92 -0.70
CA ARG A 34 3.15 12.32 0.70
C ARG A 34 2.70 13.75 0.97
N SER A 35 2.69 14.59 -0.06
CA SER A 35 2.30 16.01 0.07
C SER A 35 0.80 16.21 -0.03
N THR A 36 0.13 15.46 -0.92
CA THR A 36 -1.29 15.67 -1.23
C THR A 36 -2.20 14.54 -0.75
N GLY A 37 -1.63 13.37 -0.45
CA GLY A 37 -2.41 12.17 -0.14
C GLY A 37 -2.98 11.49 -1.39
N ALA A 38 -2.64 11.98 -2.57
CA ALA A 38 -3.10 11.36 -3.82
C ALA A 38 -2.52 9.96 -3.94
N ARG A 39 -3.35 9.03 -4.43
CA ARG A 39 -3.01 7.61 -4.46
C ARG A 39 -3.23 7.02 -5.84
N SER A 40 -2.42 6.03 -6.20
CA SER A 40 -2.50 5.39 -7.49
C SER A 40 -2.12 3.91 -7.35
N VAL A 41 -2.90 3.03 -7.99
CA VAL A 41 -2.52 1.63 -8.14
C VAL A 41 -1.70 1.53 -9.43
N VAL A 42 -0.40 1.34 -9.28
CA VAL A 42 0.52 1.28 -10.42
C VAL A 42 0.39 -0.05 -11.14
N SER A 43 0.27 -1.13 -10.37
CA SER A 43 0.09 -2.47 -10.89
C SER A 43 -0.88 -3.21 -9.98
N VAL A 44 -2.01 -3.65 -10.52
CA VAL A 44 -3.04 -4.34 -9.75
C VAL A 44 -2.57 -5.76 -9.43
N ALA A 45 -2.58 -6.13 -8.14
CA ALA A 45 -2.20 -7.48 -7.73
C ALA A 45 -3.25 -8.49 -8.21
N PRO A 46 -2.82 -9.72 -8.59
CA PRO A 46 -3.78 -10.80 -8.80
C PRO A 46 -4.65 -10.99 -7.55
N GLY A 47 -5.95 -11.07 -7.73
CA GLY A 47 -6.90 -11.18 -6.62
C GLY A 47 -7.44 -9.84 -6.12
N ASP A 48 -6.94 -8.71 -6.61
CA ASP A 48 -7.39 -7.37 -6.23
C ASP A 48 -8.15 -6.66 -7.34
N GLU A 49 -8.88 -7.39 -8.17
CA GLU A 49 -9.57 -6.84 -9.35
C GLU A 49 -10.59 -5.74 -8.98
N TYR A 50 -11.13 -5.79 -7.76
CA TYR A 50 -12.08 -4.78 -7.28
C TYR A 50 -11.42 -3.72 -6.40
N LEU A 51 -10.08 -3.73 -6.28
CA LEU A 51 -9.28 -2.75 -5.55
C LEU A 51 -9.62 -2.66 -4.06
N SER A 52 -10.19 -3.73 -3.47
CA SER A 52 -10.53 -3.71 -2.05
C SER A 52 -9.30 -3.88 -1.17
N TYR A 53 -8.33 -4.68 -1.59
CA TYR A 53 -7.08 -4.84 -0.84
C TYR A 53 -6.25 -3.57 -0.86
N SER A 54 -6.08 -2.97 -2.04
CA SER A 54 -5.33 -1.72 -2.16
C SER A 54 -6.02 -0.58 -1.40
N SER A 55 -7.35 -0.54 -1.39
CA SER A 55 -8.10 0.48 -0.63
C SER A 55 -7.78 0.41 0.86
N HIS A 56 -7.75 -0.78 1.44
CA HIS A 56 -7.41 -0.95 2.85
C HIS A 56 -5.96 -0.55 3.12
N LEU A 57 -5.05 -0.84 2.19
CA LEU A 57 -3.67 -0.39 2.33
C LEU A 57 -3.58 1.13 2.31
N PHE A 58 -4.29 1.80 1.40
CA PHE A 58 -4.27 3.26 1.33
C PHE A 58 -4.74 3.91 2.64
N ASN A 59 -5.71 3.33 3.31
CA ASN A 59 -6.11 3.82 4.63
C ASN A 59 -4.95 3.76 5.63
N ARG A 60 -4.15 2.71 5.59
CA ARG A 60 -2.97 2.60 6.43
C ARG A 60 -1.90 3.63 6.02
N LEU A 61 -1.73 3.87 4.72
CA LEU A 61 -0.77 4.87 4.25
C LEU A 61 -1.17 6.28 4.66
N ASP A 62 -2.47 6.59 4.72
CA ASP A 62 -2.95 7.85 5.29
C ASP A 62 -2.51 7.99 6.76
N GLU A 63 -2.59 6.91 7.54
CA GLU A 63 -2.14 6.93 8.94
C GLU A 63 -0.63 7.16 9.01
N PHE A 64 0.16 6.51 8.15
CA PHE A 64 1.59 6.74 8.09
C PHE A 64 1.92 8.20 7.77
N ASN A 65 1.17 8.78 6.82
CA ASN A 65 1.39 10.16 6.42
C ASN A 65 1.07 11.13 7.56
N GLU A 66 0.05 10.85 8.36
CA GLU A 66 -0.29 11.65 9.53
C GLU A 66 0.79 11.58 10.60
N SER A 67 1.34 10.39 10.84
CA SER A 67 2.38 10.20 11.85
C SER A 67 3.76 10.66 11.36
N GLY A 68 3.97 10.73 10.06
CA GLY A 68 5.25 11.05 9.45
C GLY A 68 6.20 9.85 9.36
N VAL A 69 5.75 8.66 9.75
CA VAL A 69 6.57 7.43 9.73
C VAL A 69 5.95 6.43 8.76
N PHE A 70 6.67 6.12 7.67
CA PHE A 70 6.26 5.12 6.70
C PHE A 70 6.99 3.81 7.01
N GLU A 71 6.25 2.84 7.54
CA GLU A 71 6.83 1.56 7.96
C GLU A 71 7.31 0.74 6.77
N ASP A 72 8.36 -0.04 6.99
CA ASP A 72 8.99 -0.84 5.93
C ASP A 72 8.11 -1.99 5.45
N GLY A 73 7.26 -2.50 6.30
CA GLY A 73 6.39 -3.61 5.93
C GLY A 73 5.46 -4.03 7.05
N GLY A 74 4.57 -4.94 6.74
CA GLY A 74 3.60 -5.44 7.68
C GLY A 74 2.36 -5.94 6.96
N TYR A 75 1.24 -5.90 7.66
CA TYR A 75 -0.04 -6.26 7.04
C TYR A 75 -1.18 -5.46 7.66
N VAL A 76 -2.26 -5.35 6.90
CA VAL A 76 -3.50 -4.73 7.33
C VAL A 76 -4.57 -5.81 7.36
N ALA A 77 -5.24 -5.96 8.50
CA ALA A 77 -6.33 -6.91 8.65
C ALA A 77 -7.64 -6.15 8.87
N TRP A 78 -8.74 -6.73 8.37
CA TRP A 78 -10.08 -6.21 8.61
C TRP A 78 -11.05 -7.37 8.72
N TYR A 79 -12.17 -7.13 9.36
CA TYR A 79 -13.18 -8.16 9.64
C TYR A 79 -14.57 -7.69 9.23
#